data_1dc5a7eb35bc1cbfb1ed51f21c6ee978
#
_entry.id   1dc5a7eb35bc1cbfb1ed51f21c6ee978
#
_cell.length_a   1.000
_cell.length_b   1.000
_cell.length_c   1.000
_cell.angle_alpha   90.00
_cell.angle_beta   90.00
_cell.angle_gamma   90.00
#
_symmetry.space_group_name_H-M   'P 1'
#
loop_
_entity.id
_entity.type
_entity.pdbx_description
1 polymer ?
#
loop_
_entity_poly.entity_id
_entity_poly.type
_entity_poly.pdbx_seq_one_letter_code
_entity_poly.pdbx_strand_id
1 'polypeptide(L)'
;MTREDPIVIVSAVRTPMGGFLGDFKDVNAATLGAAAVRAAVERARLQADEVDEAVLGCVLAAGQGQAPARQAVLGAGLARGTPCSTLNKMCGSGMKALMLAHDTLLAGSAGVALTGGMESMSNAPYLLERARSGYRMGHGKVLDHMFLDGLEDAYDKGRLMGTFAEDCAEAYGFTREAQDEFAVASLTRAQQAMRDGRFQAEIVPLTVTAGKTERLVDSDEQPPKARLDKIPTLKPAFREGGTVTAANSSSISDGAAALVLMRLSEAERRGLAPLAAIRGHASFADAPNLFPTAPVGAVKRLMQRTGWSLGEVDLFEVNEAFAVVGMAAMRDLDLSHERLNVHGGACALGHPIGASGARIVVTLLNALQQYDLERGVAAVCIGGGEATAIAVERLR
;
A
#
# COMPACT_ATOMS: atom_id res chain seq x y z
N MET A 1 -23.81 30.27 -5.17
CA MET A 1 -22.93 29.25 -4.54
C MET A 1 -21.83 28.95 -5.54
N THR A 2 -20.59 29.21 -5.21
CA THR A 2 -19.45 28.77 -6.03
C THR A 2 -19.49 27.24 -6.06
N ARG A 3 -19.47 26.65 -7.24
CA ARG A 3 -19.42 25.18 -7.41
C ARG A 3 -18.17 24.65 -6.69
N GLU A 4 -18.31 23.60 -5.87
CA GLU A 4 -17.16 22.91 -5.30
C GLU A 4 -16.25 22.40 -6.41
N ASP A 5 -14.94 22.64 -6.30
CA ASP A 5 -13.92 22.16 -7.23
C ASP A 5 -12.92 21.24 -6.49
N PRO A 6 -13.38 20.03 -6.07
CA PRO A 6 -12.56 19.10 -5.32
C PRO A 6 -11.41 18.53 -6.17
N ILE A 7 -10.39 18.02 -5.48
CA ILE A 7 -9.37 17.20 -6.13
C ILE A 7 -9.95 15.81 -6.40
N VAL A 8 -9.82 15.36 -7.63
CA VAL A 8 -10.35 14.07 -8.11
C VAL A 8 -9.24 13.15 -8.58
N ILE A 9 -9.49 11.86 -8.45
CA ILE A 9 -8.67 10.79 -8.99
C ILE A 9 -9.25 10.43 -10.37
N VAL A 10 -8.45 10.58 -11.42
CA VAL A 10 -8.89 10.28 -12.81
C VAL A 10 -8.32 8.97 -13.33
N SER A 11 -7.29 8.44 -12.67
CA SER A 11 -6.71 7.13 -12.98
C SER A 11 -6.13 6.50 -11.72
N ALA A 12 -6.28 5.18 -11.57
CA ALA A 12 -5.76 4.40 -10.46
C ALA A 12 -5.45 2.99 -10.93
N VAL A 13 -4.20 2.55 -10.76
CA VAL A 13 -3.70 1.26 -11.24
C VAL A 13 -2.65 0.69 -10.30
N ARG A 14 -2.43 -0.62 -10.39
CA ARG A 14 -1.34 -1.32 -9.70
C ARG A 14 -0.72 -2.41 -10.56
N THR A 15 0.50 -2.79 -10.27
CA THR A 15 1.06 -4.05 -10.76
C THR A 15 0.39 -5.24 -10.05
N PRO A 16 0.52 -6.47 -10.55
CA PRO A 16 0.38 -7.64 -9.69
C PRO A 16 1.27 -7.51 -8.45
N MET A 17 0.90 -8.17 -7.35
CA MET A 17 1.75 -8.31 -6.17
C MET A 17 2.57 -9.58 -6.28
N GLY A 18 3.91 -9.44 -6.31
CA GLY A 18 4.85 -10.54 -6.26
C GLY A 18 5.17 -10.96 -4.83
N GLY A 19 5.41 -12.25 -4.61
CA GLY A 19 5.93 -12.76 -3.35
C GLY A 19 7.44 -12.57 -3.19
N PHE A 20 7.94 -12.78 -1.98
CA PHE A 20 9.38 -12.71 -1.71
C PHE A 20 10.17 -13.70 -2.58
N LEU A 21 11.15 -13.19 -3.32
CA LEU A 21 11.95 -13.94 -4.31
C LEU A 21 11.08 -14.69 -5.34
N GLY A 22 9.88 -14.18 -5.60
CA GLY A 22 8.91 -14.77 -6.51
C GLY A 22 8.99 -14.20 -7.93
N ASP A 23 7.82 -13.87 -8.48
CA ASP A 23 7.66 -13.45 -9.87
C ASP A 23 8.45 -12.19 -10.24
N PHE A 24 8.69 -11.28 -9.28
CA PHE A 24 9.42 -10.03 -9.47
C PHE A 24 10.81 -10.00 -8.85
N LYS A 25 11.39 -11.15 -8.47
CA LYS A 25 12.68 -11.23 -7.78
C LYS A 25 13.85 -10.50 -8.49
N ASP A 26 13.80 -10.40 -9.81
CA ASP A 26 14.84 -9.75 -10.62
C ASP A 26 14.40 -8.36 -11.12
N VAL A 27 13.27 -7.82 -10.59
CA VAL A 27 12.69 -6.53 -11.00
C VAL A 27 12.85 -5.52 -9.85
N ASN A 28 13.59 -4.44 -10.08
CA ASN A 28 13.74 -3.39 -9.08
C ASN A 28 12.48 -2.53 -8.92
N ALA A 29 12.39 -1.80 -7.81
CA ALA A 29 11.22 -0.98 -7.48
C ALA A 29 10.95 0.10 -8.54
N ALA A 30 11.97 0.75 -9.10
CA ALA A 30 11.80 1.78 -10.12
C ALA A 30 11.18 1.23 -11.42
N THR A 31 11.50 -0.02 -11.79
CA THR A 31 10.89 -0.71 -12.95
C THR A 31 9.42 -1.05 -12.69
N LEU A 32 9.09 -1.55 -11.51
CA LEU A 32 7.69 -1.77 -11.08
C LEU A 32 6.91 -0.44 -11.08
N GLY A 33 7.51 0.60 -10.49
CA GLY A 33 6.96 1.95 -10.48
C GLY A 33 6.73 2.50 -11.88
N ALA A 34 7.68 2.32 -12.81
CA ALA A 34 7.57 2.78 -14.19
C ALA A 34 6.40 2.12 -14.93
N ALA A 35 6.14 0.83 -14.69
CA ALA A 35 4.99 0.14 -15.29
C ALA A 35 3.67 0.72 -14.79
N ALA A 36 3.52 0.91 -13.48
CA ALA A 36 2.32 1.51 -12.89
C ALA A 36 2.12 2.96 -13.34
N VAL A 37 3.17 3.78 -13.32
CA VAL A 37 3.16 5.19 -13.73
C VAL A 37 2.73 5.33 -15.20
N ARG A 38 3.35 4.57 -16.11
CA ARG A 38 3.00 4.59 -17.53
C ARG A 38 1.52 4.30 -17.74
N ALA A 39 1.04 3.22 -17.17
CA ALA A 39 -0.35 2.82 -17.32
C ALA A 39 -1.32 3.82 -16.66
N ALA A 40 -0.97 4.44 -15.53
CA ALA A 40 -1.79 5.46 -14.90
C ALA A 40 -1.96 6.69 -15.82
N VAL A 41 -0.87 7.15 -16.44
CA VAL A 41 -0.86 8.29 -17.36
C VAL A 41 -1.61 7.96 -18.65
N GLU A 42 -1.40 6.78 -19.24
CA GLU A 42 -2.11 6.30 -20.42
C GLU A 42 -3.62 6.20 -20.19
N ARG A 43 -4.06 5.62 -19.05
CA ARG A 43 -5.48 5.51 -18.69
C ARG A 43 -6.12 6.89 -18.42
N ALA A 44 -5.34 7.84 -17.90
CA ALA A 44 -5.76 9.24 -17.77
C ALA A 44 -5.76 10.00 -19.11
N ARG A 45 -5.35 9.37 -20.22
CA ARG A 45 -5.23 9.98 -21.55
C ARG A 45 -4.37 11.24 -21.57
N LEU A 46 -3.33 11.27 -20.73
CA LEU A 46 -2.39 12.38 -20.67
C LEU A 46 -1.18 12.15 -21.57
N GLN A 47 -0.63 13.25 -22.10
CA GLN A 47 0.66 13.24 -22.77
C GLN A 47 1.79 13.24 -21.72
N ALA A 48 2.99 12.87 -22.14
CA ALA A 48 4.15 12.73 -21.28
C ALA A 48 4.57 14.02 -20.54
N ASP A 49 4.24 15.18 -21.08
CA ASP A 49 4.58 16.51 -20.57
C ASP A 49 3.42 17.21 -19.84
N GLU A 50 2.30 16.53 -19.65
CA GLU A 50 1.12 17.09 -18.98
C GLU A 50 1.07 16.79 -17.48
N VAL A 51 2.07 16.12 -16.92
CA VAL A 51 2.21 15.88 -15.49
C VAL A 51 3.15 16.93 -14.90
N ASP A 52 2.63 17.80 -14.03
CA ASP A 52 3.37 18.90 -13.43
C ASP A 52 4.29 18.45 -12.30
N GLU A 53 3.89 17.43 -11.52
CA GLU A 53 4.67 16.92 -10.39
C GLU A 53 4.37 15.44 -10.15
N ALA A 54 5.39 14.69 -9.69
CA ALA A 54 5.25 13.29 -9.30
C ALA A 54 5.80 13.04 -7.89
N VAL A 55 5.02 12.38 -7.03
CA VAL A 55 5.43 11.97 -5.69
C VAL A 55 5.18 10.48 -5.52
N LEU A 56 6.24 9.68 -5.32
CA LEU A 56 6.12 8.23 -5.15
C LEU A 56 6.75 7.78 -3.83
N GLY A 57 6.02 6.92 -3.13
CA GLY A 57 6.52 6.23 -1.93
C GLY A 57 7.53 5.14 -2.28
N CYS A 58 8.61 5.05 -1.50
CA CYS A 58 9.58 3.96 -1.54
C CYS A 58 10.32 3.93 -0.20
N VAL A 59 10.39 2.79 0.45
CA VAL A 59 11.00 2.65 1.79
C VAL A 59 12.42 2.14 1.69
N LEU A 60 12.63 1.04 0.98
CA LEU A 60 13.90 0.32 0.91
C LEU A 60 14.76 0.85 -0.25
N ALA A 61 15.20 2.09 -0.11
CA ALA A 61 15.88 2.82 -1.19
C ALA A 61 17.38 2.54 -1.33
N ALA A 62 18.01 1.83 -0.38
CA ALA A 62 19.43 1.52 -0.46
C ALA A 62 19.75 0.67 -1.72
N GLY A 63 20.83 1.03 -2.41
CA GLY A 63 21.26 0.32 -3.63
C GLY A 63 20.46 0.64 -4.90
N GLN A 64 19.35 1.38 -4.83
CA GLN A 64 18.54 1.72 -6.00
C GLN A 64 19.10 2.89 -6.84
N GLY A 65 20.13 3.55 -6.38
CA GLY A 65 20.65 4.77 -7.00
C GLY A 65 19.91 6.03 -6.55
N GLN A 66 20.17 7.14 -7.23
CA GLN A 66 19.56 8.42 -6.87
C GLN A 66 18.09 8.48 -7.27
N ALA A 67 17.25 9.07 -6.39
CA ALA A 67 15.89 9.46 -6.68
C ALA A 67 15.03 8.37 -7.34
N PRO A 68 14.69 7.27 -6.66
CA PRO A 68 13.92 6.15 -7.22
C PRO A 68 12.62 6.59 -7.93
N ALA A 69 11.87 7.56 -7.38
CA ALA A 69 10.68 8.11 -8.04
C ALA A 69 11.00 8.73 -9.41
N ARG A 70 12.12 9.46 -9.49
CA ARG A 70 12.58 10.06 -10.75
C ARG A 70 12.92 8.99 -11.79
N GLN A 71 13.56 7.89 -11.35
CA GLN A 71 13.88 6.75 -12.22
C GLN A 71 12.59 6.12 -12.76
N ALA A 72 11.58 5.90 -11.91
CA ALA A 72 10.30 5.34 -12.31
C ALA A 72 9.57 6.24 -13.32
N VAL A 73 9.51 7.54 -13.07
CA VAL A 73 8.84 8.52 -13.93
C VAL A 73 9.50 8.61 -15.31
N LEU A 74 10.82 8.67 -15.36
CA LEU A 74 11.57 8.68 -16.65
C LEU A 74 11.49 7.32 -17.35
N GLY A 75 11.55 6.21 -16.61
CA GLY A 75 11.37 4.86 -17.12
C GLY A 75 9.97 4.62 -17.70
N ALA A 76 8.96 5.34 -17.20
CA ALA A 76 7.62 5.35 -17.74
C ALA A 76 7.49 6.13 -19.05
N GLY A 77 8.48 6.94 -19.40
CA GLY A 77 8.49 7.77 -20.61
C GLY A 77 7.94 9.18 -20.43
N LEU A 78 7.74 9.66 -19.19
CA LEU A 78 7.30 11.02 -18.94
C LEU A 78 8.41 12.04 -19.27
N ALA A 79 8.02 13.29 -19.43
CA ALA A 79 8.90 14.37 -19.80
C ALA A 79 10.02 14.60 -18.77
N ARG A 80 11.20 14.98 -19.23
CA ARG A 80 12.33 15.33 -18.37
C ARG A 80 12.04 16.55 -17.49
N GLY A 81 11.08 17.36 -17.86
CA GLY A 81 10.63 18.54 -17.12
C GLY A 81 9.78 18.24 -15.88
N THR A 82 9.24 17.03 -15.70
CA THR A 82 8.42 16.66 -14.54
C THR A 82 9.25 16.52 -13.26
N PRO A 83 9.13 17.40 -12.26
CA PRO A 83 9.77 17.24 -10.95
C PRO A 83 9.28 15.98 -10.25
N CYS A 84 10.18 15.33 -9.50
CA CYS A 84 9.85 14.08 -8.83
C CYS A 84 10.39 14.06 -7.39
N SER A 85 9.57 13.58 -6.45
CA SER A 85 9.95 13.35 -5.06
C SER A 85 9.77 11.89 -4.67
N THR A 86 10.79 11.32 -3.99
CA THR A 86 10.67 10.02 -3.34
C THR A 86 10.36 10.25 -1.87
N LEU A 87 9.31 9.60 -1.37
CA LEU A 87 8.83 9.74 -0.01
C LEU A 87 8.98 8.44 0.76
N ASN A 88 9.49 8.52 1.98
CA ASN A 88 9.47 7.42 2.95
C ASN A 88 8.65 7.82 4.18
N LYS A 89 7.56 7.12 4.40
CA LYS A 89 6.75 7.08 5.63
C LYS A 89 6.39 5.63 5.94
N MET A 90 7.39 4.75 5.89
CA MET A 90 7.20 3.32 6.09
C MET A 90 6.01 2.77 5.29
N CYS A 91 5.20 1.87 5.85
CA CYS A 91 4.02 1.26 5.21
C CYS A 91 3.01 2.27 4.65
N GLY A 92 3.01 3.50 5.16
CA GLY A 92 2.14 4.59 4.70
C GLY A 92 2.68 5.43 3.55
N SER A 93 3.87 5.12 3.00
CA SER A 93 4.55 5.96 2.00
C SER A 93 3.68 6.26 0.78
N GLY A 94 3.06 5.25 0.18
CA GLY A 94 2.21 5.43 -0.99
C GLY A 94 0.97 6.27 -0.71
N MET A 95 0.31 6.08 0.43
CA MET A 95 -0.83 6.91 0.82
C MET A 95 -0.40 8.34 1.19
N LYS A 96 0.75 8.50 1.87
CA LYS A 96 1.27 9.84 2.19
C LYS A 96 1.66 10.61 0.94
N ALA A 97 2.19 9.93 -0.08
CA ALA A 97 2.44 10.53 -1.39
C ALA A 97 1.13 11.08 -2.01
N LEU A 98 0.04 10.29 -1.95
CA LEU A 98 -1.28 10.69 -2.40
C LEU A 98 -1.83 11.91 -1.62
N MET A 99 -1.65 11.92 -0.30
CA MET A 99 -2.05 13.05 0.56
C MET A 99 -1.28 14.33 0.21
N LEU A 100 0.03 14.24 -0.03
CA LEU A 100 0.84 15.40 -0.43
C LEU A 100 0.47 15.90 -1.83
N ALA A 101 0.24 15.01 -2.80
CA ALA A 101 -0.23 15.39 -4.12
C ALA A 101 -1.58 16.13 -4.06
N HIS A 102 -2.51 15.65 -3.24
CA HIS A 102 -3.78 16.34 -2.98
C HIS A 102 -3.54 17.76 -2.43
N ASP A 103 -2.71 17.91 -1.40
CA ASP A 103 -2.42 19.21 -0.78
C ASP A 103 -1.71 20.16 -1.76
N THR A 104 -0.78 19.66 -2.59
CA THR A 104 -0.08 20.42 -3.66
C THR A 104 -1.09 20.99 -4.68
N LEU A 105 -2.05 20.17 -5.11
CA LEU A 105 -3.11 20.58 -6.04
C LEU A 105 -4.06 21.61 -5.40
N LEU A 106 -4.42 21.43 -4.12
CA LEU A 106 -5.22 22.42 -3.39
C LEU A 106 -4.51 23.75 -3.25
N ALA A 107 -3.21 23.73 -3.00
CA ALA A 107 -2.36 24.93 -2.92
C ALA A 107 -2.16 25.63 -4.29
N GLY A 108 -2.50 24.95 -5.39
CA GLY A 108 -2.31 25.47 -6.74
C GLY A 108 -0.85 25.44 -7.23
N SER A 109 0.01 24.67 -6.57
CA SER A 109 1.43 24.50 -6.98
C SER A 109 1.60 23.58 -8.18
N ALA A 110 0.60 22.74 -8.47
CA ALA A 110 0.51 21.89 -9.64
C ALA A 110 -0.94 21.85 -10.15
N GLY A 111 -1.15 21.60 -11.44
CA GLY A 111 -2.46 21.37 -12.04
C GLY A 111 -2.80 19.88 -12.18
N VAL A 112 -1.78 19.08 -12.52
CA VAL A 112 -1.86 17.62 -12.65
C VAL A 112 -0.76 16.97 -11.83
N ALA A 113 -1.11 16.09 -10.90
CA ALA A 113 -0.15 15.38 -10.06
C ALA A 113 -0.23 13.86 -10.29
N LEU A 114 0.95 13.23 -10.41
CA LEU A 114 1.12 11.78 -10.39
C LEU A 114 1.59 11.36 -9.00
N THR A 115 0.96 10.34 -8.45
CA THR A 115 1.30 9.85 -7.12
C THR A 115 1.17 8.35 -7.02
N GLY A 116 1.71 7.76 -5.95
CA GLY A 116 1.64 6.33 -5.73
C GLY A 116 2.76 5.82 -4.85
N GLY A 117 3.17 4.59 -5.09
CA GLY A 117 4.29 3.98 -4.39
C GLY A 117 4.76 2.70 -5.07
N MET A 118 5.97 2.34 -4.76
CA MET A 118 6.66 1.18 -5.31
C MET A 118 7.57 0.57 -4.25
N GLU A 119 7.73 -0.75 -4.30
CA GLU A 119 8.67 -1.46 -3.45
C GLU A 119 9.14 -2.74 -4.12
N SER A 120 10.40 -3.06 -3.96
CA SER A 120 10.95 -4.37 -4.26
C SER A 120 11.72 -4.87 -3.04
N MET A 121 11.00 -5.56 -2.16
CA MET A 121 11.59 -6.09 -0.93
C MET A 121 12.57 -7.23 -1.23
N SER A 122 12.32 -7.96 -2.33
CA SER A 122 13.21 -9.03 -2.81
C SER A 122 14.61 -8.53 -3.20
N ASN A 123 14.73 -7.25 -3.61
CA ASN A 123 15.98 -6.64 -4.04
C ASN A 123 16.61 -5.72 -2.98
N ALA A 124 16.11 -5.71 -1.74
CA ALA A 124 16.72 -4.98 -0.65
C ALA A 124 18.14 -5.55 -0.36
N PRO A 125 19.20 -4.72 -0.37
CA PRO A 125 20.56 -5.21 -0.20
C PRO A 125 20.90 -5.51 1.26
N TYR A 126 22.02 -6.20 1.46
CA TYR A 126 22.68 -6.29 2.75
C TYR A 126 23.63 -5.11 2.97
N LEU A 127 23.79 -4.67 4.21
CA LEU A 127 24.54 -3.47 4.61
C LEU A 127 25.75 -3.82 5.46
N LEU A 128 26.83 -3.06 5.27
CA LEU A 128 28.03 -3.10 6.09
C LEU A 128 28.22 -1.74 6.80
N GLU A 129 27.79 -1.62 8.05
CA GLU A 129 27.74 -0.35 8.78
C GLU A 129 29.11 0.35 8.92
N ARG A 130 30.18 -0.41 9.13
CA ARG A 130 31.52 0.13 9.37
C ARG A 130 32.44 0.09 8.17
N ALA A 131 31.94 -0.23 6.96
CA ALA A 131 32.79 -0.36 5.77
C ALA A 131 33.56 0.93 5.48
N ARG A 132 32.99 2.10 5.69
CA ARG A 132 33.63 3.41 5.43
C ARG A 132 34.74 3.72 6.43
N SER A 133 34.56 3.43 7.70
CA SER A 133 35.57 3.66 8.78
C SER A 133 36.51 2.47 8.98
N GLY A 134 36.20 1.32 8.42
CA GLY A 134 36.98 0.09 8.46
C GLY A 134 36.65 -0.83 9.63
N TYR A 135 36.84 -2.12 9.39
CA TYR A 135 36.81 -3.19 10.40
C TYR A 135 38.24 -3.50 10.81
N ARG A 136 38.68 -2.91 11.93
CA ARG A 136 40.09 -2.97 12.31
C ARG A 136 40.55 -4.36 12.74
N MET A 137 39.80 -5.03 13.62
CA MET A 137 40.11 -6.34 14.16
C MET A 137 38.82 -7.04 14.65
N GLY A 138 38.76 -8.35 14.48
CA GLY A 138 37.59 -9.18 14.82
C GLY A 138 36.56 -9.30 13.70
N HIS A 139 35.45 -9.99 13.98
CA HIS A 139 34.38 -10.23 13.00
C HIS A 139 33.51 -8.98 12.81
N GLY A 140 33.00 -8.78 11.58
CA GLY A 140 31.94 -7.84 11.24
C GLY A 140 30.59 -8.52 11.12
N LYS A 141 29.51 -7.71 11.12
CA LYS A 141 28.13 -8.17 10.81
C LYS A 141 27.71 -7.61 9.48
N VAL A 142 26.94 -8.40 8.74
CA VAL A 142 26.17 -7.98 7.57
C VAL A 142 24.73 -7.88 8.01
N LEU A 143 24.09 -6.73 7.76
CA LEU A 143 22.74 -6.44 8.19
C LEU A 143 21.80 -6.47 6.97
N ASP A 144 20.65 -7.09 7.10
CA ASP A 144 19.62 -7.08 6.08
C ASP A 144 18.90 -5.72 6.11
N HIS A 145 18.98 -4.96 5.01
CA HIS A 145 18.31 -3.65 4.88
C HIS A 145 16.80 -3.76 5.04
N MET A 146 16.19 -4.83 4.52
CA MET A 146 14.75 -5.06 4.64
C MET A 146 14.32 -5.20 6.10
N PHE A 147 15.10 -5.92 6.92
CA PHE A 147 14.82 -6.06 8.34
C PHE A 147 15.15 -4.77 9.10
N LEU A 148 16.35 -4.24 8.95
CA LEU A 148 16.83 -3.09 9.71
C LEU A 148 15.97 -1.84 9.52
N ASP A 149 15.62 -1.52 8.27
CA ASP A 149 14.95 -0.27 7.91
C ASP A 149 13.46 -0.46 7.55
N GLY A 150 12.96 -1.70 7.52
CA GLY A 150 11.58 -2.00 7.11
C GLY A 150 10.75 -2.78 8.13
N LEU A 151 11.33 -3.75 8.82
CA LEU A 151 10.57 -4.73 9.62
C LEU A 151 10.97 -4.77 11.10
N GLU A 152 12.11 -4.19 11.47
CA GLU A 152 12.59 -4.08 12.85
C GLU A 152 12.22 -2.72 13.44
N ASP A 153 11.90 -2.68 14.72
CA ASP A 153 11.59 -1.43 15.41
C ASP A 153 12.83 -0.57 15.62
N ALA A 154 12.72 0.72 15.36
CA ALA A 154 13.83 1.65 15.49
C ALA A 154 14.13 2.03 16.95
N TYR A 155 13.15 1.90 17.84
CA TYR A 155 13.20 2.33 19.25
C TYR A 155 13.50 1.18 20.20
N ASP A 156 13.00 -0.02 19.91
CA ASP A 156 13.27 -1.27 20.62
C ASP A 156 14.00 -2.23 19.67
N LYS A 157 15.28 -1.98 19.49
CA LYS A 157 16.11 -2.68 18.49
C LYS A 157 16.11 -4.18 18.68
N GLY A 158 15.98 -4.90 17.57
CA GLY A 158 15.88 -6.35 17.54
C GLY A 158 14.44 -6.87 17.62
N ARG A 159 13.46 -6.02 17.94
CA ARG A 159 12.05 -6.39 17.91
C ARG A 159 11.48 -6.25 16.50
N LEU A 160 10.94 -7.33 15.98
CA LEU A 160 10.23 -7.32 14.71
C LEU A 160 8.79 -6.87 14.88
N MET A 161 8.22 -6.26 13.85
CA MET A 161 6.82 -5.76 13.85
C MET A 161 5.81 -6.83 14.28
N GLY A 162 6.03 -8.10 13.96
CA GLY A 162 5.14 -9.18 14.37
C GLY A 162 5.10 -9.43 15.89
N THR A 163 6.12 -9.03 16.66
CA THR A 163 6.08 -9.11 18.12
C THR A 163 5.11 -8.12 18.75
N PHE A 164 4.90 -6.96 18.13
CA PHE A 164 3.86 -5.99 18.52
C PHE A 164 2.46 -6.46 18.08
N ALA A 165 2.36 -7.23 17.01
CA ALA A 165 1.11 -7.88 16.65
C ALA A 165 0.71 -8.93 17.69
N GLU A 166 1.67 -9.69 18.26
CA GLU A 166 1.43 -10.58 19.41
C GLU A 166 0.96 -9.80 20.64
N ASP A 167 1.60 -8.67 20.97
CA ASP A 167 1.18 -7.81 22.08
C ASP A 167 -0.25 -7.26 21.87
N CYS A 168 -0.59 -6.90 20.63
CA CYS A 168 -1.94 -6.48 20.28
C CYS A 168 -2.95 -7.63 20.43
N ALA A 169 -2.59 -8.84 19.96
CA ALA A 169 -3.45 -10.02 20.11
C ALA A 169 -3.74 -10.31 21.58
N GLU A 170 -2.72 -10.24 22.43
CA GLU A 170 -2.85 -10.43 23.88
C GLU A 170 -3.73 -9.35 24.51
N ALA A 171 -3.46 -8.07 24.23
CA ALA A 171 -4.22 -6.94 24.79
C ALA A 171 -5.70 -6.96 24.42
N TYR A 172 -6.03 -7.43 23.20
CA TYR A 172 -7.39 -7.54 22.72
C TYR A 172 -8.04 -8.90 23.01
N GLY A 173 -7.28 -9.89 23.52
CA GLY A 173 -7.76 -11.25 23.69
C GLY A 173 -8.13 -11.94 22.36
N PHE A 174 -7.44 -11.60 21.26
CA PHE A 174 -7.62 -12.27 19.98
C PHE A 174 -6.94 -13.64 19.99
N THR A 175 -7.74 -14.70 19.88
CA THR A 175 -7.19 -16.06 19.87
C THR A 175 -6.51 -16.36 18.52
N ARG A 176 -5.72 -17.43 18.48
CA ARG A 176 -5.11 -17.93 17.26
C ARG A 176 -6.17 -18.26 16.20
N GLU A 177 -7.23 -18.93 16.61
CA GLU A 177 -8.32 -19.36 15.76
C GLU A 177 -9.01 -18.15 15.12
N ALA A 178 -9.32 -17.10 15.89
CA ALA A 178 -9.94 -15.89 15.39
C ALA A 178 -9.05 -15.16 14.36
N GLN A 179 -7.74 -15.13 14.59
CA GLN A 179 -6.79 -14.55 13.63
C GLN A 179 -6.69 -15.39 12.35
N ASP A 180 -6.69 -16.72 12.47
CA ASP A 180 -6.68 -17.62 11.32
C ASP A 180 -7.99 -17.54 10.54
N GLU A 181 -9.15 -17.41 11.19
CA GLU A 181 -10.45 -17.18 10.54
C GLU A 181 -10.45 -15.88 9.73
N PHE A 182 -9.89 -14.80 10.27
CA PHE A 182 -9.72 -13.55 9.54
C PHE A 182 -8.83 -13.73 8.29
N ALA A 183 -7.69 -14.41 8.43
CA ALA A 183 -6.78 -14.68 7.33
C ALA A 183 -7.41 -15.58 6.26
N VAL A 184 -8.18 -16.61 6.67
CA VAL A 184 -8.96 -17.47 5.77
C VAL A 184 -10.00 -16.66 5.00
N ALA A 185 -10.70 -15.74 5.65
CA ALA A 185 -11.66 -14.84 4.99
C ALA A 185 -10.96 -13.95 3.95
N SER A 186 -9.83 -13.32 4.32
CA SER A 186 -9.01 -12.51 3.41
C SER A 186 -8.57 -13.31 2.18
N LEU A 187 -8.00 -14.50 2.40
CA LEU A 187 -7.54 -15.38 1.32
C LEU A 187 -8.69 -15.86 0.42
N THR A 188 -9.80 -16.27 1.00
CA THR A 188 -10.98 -16.74 0.25
C THR A 188 -11.54 -15.64 -0.64
N ARG A 189 -11.63 -14.41 -0.11
CA ARG A 189 -12.07 -13.22 -0.86
C ARG A 189 -11.12 -12.88 -2.01
N ALA A 190 -9.80 -12.89 -1.76
CA ALA A 190 -8.81 -12.63 -2.79
C ALA A 190 -8.87 -13.68 -3.92
N GLN A 191 -8.94 -14.96 -3.56
CA GLN A 191 -9.10 -16.04 -4.54
C GLN A 191 -10.41 -15.93 -5.33
N GLN A 192 -11.51 -15.55 -4.68
CA GLN A 192 -12.78 -15.33 -5.37
C GLN A 192 -12.71 -14.11 -6.30
N ALA A 193 -12.15 -12.99 -5.82
CA ALA A 193 -11.97 -11.78 -6.63
C ALA A 193 -11.13 -12.05 -7.89
N MET A 194 -10.07 -12.88 -7.78
CA MET A 194 -9.27 -13.31 -8.94
C MET A 194 -10.09 -14.16 -9.91
N ARG A 195 -10.84 -15.16 -9.42
CA ARG A 195 -11.69 -16.01 -10.29
C ARG A 195 -12.75 -15.20 -11.02
N ASP A 196 -13.34 -14.22 -10.35
CA ASP A 196 -14.39 -13.36 -10.91
C ASP A 196 -13.84 -12.22 -11.78
N GLY A 197 -12.51 -12.12 -11.94
CA GLY A 197 -11.87 -11.06 -12.72
C GLY A 197 -11.95 -9.67 -12.08
N ARG A 198 -12.22 -9.58 -10.76
CA ARG A 198 -12.43 -8.31 -10.05
C ARG A 198 -11.20 -7.40 -10.07
N PHE A 199 -10.00 -7.96 -10.16
CA PHE A 199 -8.75 -7.20 -10.22
C PHE A 199 -8.32 -6.79 -11.63
N GLN A 200 -8.99 -7.26 -12.69
CA GLN A 200 -8.57 -6.97 -14.07
C GLN A 200 -8.53 -5.48 -14.40
N ALA A 201 -9.48 -4.69 -13.86
CA ALA A 201 -9.55 -3.27 -14.11
C ALA A 201 -8.40 -2.49 -13.43
N GLU A 202 -7.84 -2.99 -12.33
CA GLU A 202 -6.79 -2.31 -11.58
C GLU A 202 -5.38 -2.80 -11.92
N ILE A 203 -5.21 -4.05 -12.33
CA ILE A 203 -3.91 -4.64 -12.62
C ILE A 203 -3.36 -4.17 -13.97
N VAL A 204 -2.07 -3.86 -13.96
CA VAL A 204 -1.25 -3.62 -15.14
C VAL A 204 -0.31 -4.79 -15.31
N PRO A 205 -0.45 -5.59 -16.37
CA PRO A 205 0.46 -6.69 -16.64
C PRO A 205 1.89 -6.18 -16.87
N LEU A 206 2.86 -6.97 -16.42
CA LEU A 206 4.29 -6.68 -16.60
C LEU A 206 5.01 -7.88 -17.21
N THR A 207 5.71 -7.65 -18.31
CA THR A 207 6.62 -8.66 -18.85
C THR A 207 7.92 -8.66 -18.04
N VAL A 208 8.28 -9.82 -17.50
CA VAL A 208 9.52 -10.04 -16.76
C VAL A 208 10.45 -10.96 -17.54
N THR A 209 11.74 -10.67 -17.51
CA THR A 209 12.77 -11.48 -18.17
C THR A 209 13.48 -12.33 -17.12
N ALA A 210 13.39 -13.64 -17.24
CA ALA A 210 14.11 -14.61 -16.43
C ALA A 210 15.13 -15.35 -17.29
N GLY A 211 16.39 -14.93 -17.23
CA GLY A 211 17.44 -15.43 -18.12
C GLY A 211 17.17 -15.09 -19.59
N LYS A 212 16.82 -16.09 -20.41
CA LYS A 212 16.47 -15.90 -21.85
C LYS A 212 14.98 -15.97 -22.14
N THR A 213 14.15 -16.15 -21.12
CA THR A 213 12.69 -16.34 -21.27
C THR A 213 11.97 -15.09 -20.76
N GLU A 214 11.05 -14.60 -21.57
CA GLU A 214 10.09 -13.57 -21.16
C GLU A 214 8.82 -14.24 -20.67
N ARG A 215 8.25 -13.71 -19.60
CA ARG A 215 6.98 -14.16 -19.04
C ARG A 215 6.12 -12.95 -18.69
N LEU A 216 4.87 -12.99 -19.11
CA LEU A 216 3.88 -12.02 -18.68
C LEU A 216 3.40 -12.36 -17.26
N VAL A 217 3.44 -11.42 -16.35
CA VAL A 217 2.83 -11.48 -15.02
C VAL A 217 1.63 -10.55 -15.01
N ASP A 218 0.44 -11.10 -14.93
CA ASP A 218 -0.86 -10.40 -15.07
C ASP A 218 -1.81 -10.65 -13.90
N SER A 219 -1.35 -11.35 -12.87
CA SER A 219 -2.15 -11.72 -11.70
C SER A 219 -1.31 -11.76 -10.43
N ASP A 220 -1.95 -11.56 -9.27
CA ASP A 220 -1.29 -11.64 -7.97
C ASP A 220 -0.78 -13.05 -7.70
N GLU A 221 0.46 -13.14 -7.22
CA GLU A 221 1.20 -14.40 -7.10
C GLU A 221 0.73 -15.26 -5.92
N GLN A 222 0.46 -14.63 -4.78
CA GLN A 222 0.29 -15.33 -3.50
C GLN A 222 -1.05 -16.09 -3.35
N PRO A 223 -2.21 -15.52 -3.67
CA PRO A 223 -3.49 -16.16 -3.36
C PRO A 223 -3.67 -17.54 -4.01
N PRO A 224 -3.29 -17.79 -5.28
CA PRO A 224 -3.45 -19.10 -5.89
C PRO A 224 -2.48 -20.16 -5.34
N LYS A 225 -1.34 -19.74 -4.74
CA LYS A 225 -0.35 -20.64 -4.15
C LYS A 225 -0.67 -21.00 -2.70
N ALA A 226 -1.51 -20.21 -2.03
CA ALA A 226 -1.82 -20.40 -0.62
C ALA A 226 -2.75 -21.61 -0.40
N ARG A 227 -2.51 -22.32 0.71
CA ARG A 227 -3.18 -23.56 1.08
C ARG A 227 -4.02 -23.33 2.34
N LEU A 228 -5.34 -23.16 2.19
CA LEU A 228 -6.29 -22.96 3.30
C LEU A 228 -6.19 -24.07 4.37
N ASP A 229 -6.05 -25.32 3.94
CA ASP A 229 -5.94 -26.50 4.81
C ASP A 229 -4.69 -26.50 5.69
N LYS A 230 -3.68 -25.70 5.37
CA LYS A 230 -2.42 -25.59 6.13
C LYS A 230 -2.44 -24.50 7.17
N ILE A 231 -3.31 -23.51 7.08
CA ILE A 231 -3.34 -22.36 7.98
C ILE A 231 -3.36 -22.76 9.46
N PRO A 232 -4.26 -23.66 9.91
CA PRO A 232 -4.32 -24.04 11.32
C PRO A 232 -3.07 -24.78 11.82
N THR A 233 -2.27 -25.36 10.91
CA THR A 233 -1.07 -26.14 11.26
C THR A 233 0.22 -25.33 11.33
N LEU A 234 0.18 -24.04 10.95
CA LEU A 234 1.35 -23.19 10.94
C LEU A 234 1.82 -22.88 12.37
N LYS A 235 3.13 -22.85 12.55
CA LYS A 235 3.75 -22.45 13.84
C LYS A 235 3.74 -20.93 13.98
N PRO A 236 3.64 -20.41 15.22
CA PRO A 236 3.89 -18.99 15.49
C PRO A 236 5.25 -18.56 14.95
N ALA A 237 5.30 -17.36 14.35
CA ALA A 237 6.50 -16.88 13.67
C ALA A 237 7.35 -15.91 14.51
N PHE A 238 6.76 -15.25 15.52
CA PHE A 238 7.40 -14.13 16.21
C PHE A 238 7.60 -14.35 17.71
N ARG A 239 6.85 -15.27 18.31
CA ARG A 239 6.93 -15.59 19.75
C ARG A 239 6.68 -17.09 19.95
N GLU A 240 7.46 -17.75 20.77
CA GLU A 240 7.18 -19.13 21.20
C GLU A 240 5.85 -19.17 21.98
N GLY A 241 4.96 -20.09 21.61
CA GLY A 241 3.60 -20.13 22.17
C GLY A 241 2.71 -18.96 21.75
N GLY A 242 3.13 -18.13 20.79
CA GLY A 242 2.36 -17.02 20.25
C GLY A 242 1.22 -17.46 19.32
N THR A 243 0.55 -16.47 18.72
CA THR A 243 -0.63 -16.65 17.87
C THR A 243 -0.45 -16.16 16.44
N VAL A 244 0.57 -15.31 16.21
CA VAL A 244 0.82 -14.69 14.90
C VAL A 244 1.67 -15.63 14.03
N THR A 245 1.16 -15.96 12.86
CA THR A 245 1.77 -16.90 11.91
C THR A 245 2.03 -16.26 10.55
N ALA A 246 2.69 -16.97 9.67
CA ALA A 246 2.89 -16.53 8.30
C ALA A 246 1.57 -16.33 7.52
N ALA A 247 0.47 -17.00 7.89
CA ALA A 247 -0.81 -16.86 7.20
C ALA A 247 -1.66 -15.68 7.71
N ASN A 248 -1.58 -15.37 9.01
CA ASN A 248 -2.29 -14.23 9.60
C ASN A 248 -1.41 -12.98 9.71
N SER A 249 -0.29 -12.98 8.98
CA SER A 249 0.61 -11.85 8.69
C SER A 249 0.63 -11.58 7.19
N SER A 250 0.89 -10.34 6.80
CA SER A 250 1.19 -10.04 5.40
C SER A 250 2.53 -10.63 4.98
N SER A 251 2.63 -11.08 3.73
CA SER A 251 3.89 -11.56 3.18
C SER A 251 4.81 -10.41 2.74
N ILE A 252 6.12 -10.65 2.79
CA ILE A 252 7.13 -9.83 2.12
C ILE A 252 6.84 -9.87 0.62
N SER A 253 6.79 -8.70 -0.03
CA SER A 253 6.25 -8.61 -1.38
C SER A 253 6.90 -7.52 -2.21
N ASP A 254 6.73 -7.64 -3.53
CA ASP A 254 7.16 -6.68 -4.54
C ASP A 254 5.93 -6.14 -5.29
N GLY A 255 5.89 -4.84 -5.58
CA GLY A 255 4.78 -4.26 -6.33
C GLY A 255 4.79 -2.75 -6.37
N ALA A 256 3.90 -2.18 -7.19
CA ALA A 256 3.72 -0.75 -7.33
C ALA A 256 2.25 -0.39 -7.59
N ALA A 257 1.88 0.84 -7.23
CA ALA A 257 0.59 1.43 -7.57
C ALA A 257 0.77 2.90 -7.92
N ALA A 258 -0.01 3.41 -8.87
CA ALA A 258 0.04 4.80 -9.30
C ALA A 258 -1.36 5.36 -9.56
N LEU A 259 -1.53 6.64 -9.23
CA LEU A 259 -2.77 7.39 -9.42
C LEU A 259 -2.47 8.74 -10.05
N VAL A 260 -3.40 9.26 -10.83
CA VAL A 260 -3.35 10.62 -11.40
C VAL A 260 -4.46 11.45 -10.78
N LEU A 261 -4.08 12.64 -10.31
CA LEU A 261 -4.95 13.58 -9.62
C LEU A 261 -4.96 14.93 -10.32
N MET A 262 -6.11 15.60 -10.28
CA MET A 262 -6.28 16.99 -10.71
C MET A 262 -7.52 17.60 -10.06
N ARG A 263 -7.79 18.88 -10.29
CA ARG A 263 -9.07 19.48 -9.92
C ARG A 263 -10.21 18.94 -10.78
N LEU A 264 -11.41 18.90 -10.26
CA LEU A 264 -12.61 18.48 -11.01
C LEU A 264 -12.81 19.33 -12.26
N SER A 265 -12.66 20.65 -12.15
CA SER A 265 -12.74 21.57 -13.28
C SER A 265 -11.73 21.26 -14.39
N GLU A 266 -10.53 20.83 -14.04
CA GLU A 266 -9.50 20.43 -15.00
C GLU A 266 -9.84 19.09 -15.65
N ALA A 267 -10.36 18.12 -14.90
CA ALA A 267 -10.83 16.85 -15.44
C ALA A 267 -11.97 17.07 -16.45
N GLU A 268 -12.94 17.93 -16.12
CA GLU A 268 -14.04 18.31 -16.99
C GLU A 268 -13.54 19.01 -18.28
N ARG A 269 -12.61 19.97 -18.14
CA ARG A 269 -11.99 20.65 -19.27
C ARG A 269 -11.31 19.69 -20.26
N ARG A 270 -10.77 18.59 -19.74
CA ARG A 270 -10.12 17.53 -20.52
C ARG A 270 -11.09 16.45 -21.01
N GLY A 271 -12.35 16.50 -20.63
CA GLY A 271 -13.34 15.47 -20.97
C GLY A 271 -13.06 14.12 -20.30
N LEU A 272 -12.42 14.14 -19.11
CA LEU A 272 -12.13 12.96 -18.31
C LEU A 272 -13.25 12.70 -17.32
N ALA A 273 -13.62 11.42 -17.16
CA ALA A 273 -14.55 10.99 -16.13
C ALA A 273 -13.75 10.65 -14.84
N PRO A 274 -13.96 11.38 -13.73
CA PRO A 274 -13.27 11.08 -12.49
C PRO A 274 -13.75 9.76 -11.90
N LEU A 275 -12.83 9.00 -11.28
CA LEU A 275 -13.17 7.80 -10.51
C LEU A 275 -13.81 8.17 -9.17
N ALA A 276 -13.24 9.14 -8.46
CA ALA A 276 -13.75 9.65 -7.19
C ALA A 276 -13.14 11.01 -6.85
N ALA A 277 -13.81 11.77 -5.99
CA ALA A 277 -13.23 12.92 -5.29
C ALA A 277 -12.56 12.49 -3.99
N ILE A 278 -11.45 13.13 -3.63
CA ILE A 278 -10.85 12.99 -2.30
C ILE A 278 -11.59 13.97 -1.37
N ARG A 279 -12.25 13.44 -0.34
CA ARG A 279 -13.02 14.24 0.62
C ARG A 279 -12.21 14.67 1.83
N GLY A 280 -11.11 14.00 2.09
CA GLY A 280 -10.18 14.36 3.14
C GLY A 280 -9.18 13.26 3.41
N HIS A 281 -8.19 13.61 4.22
CA HIS A 281 -7.19 12.66 4.71
C HIS A 281 -6.73 13.03 6.13
N ALA A 282 -6.18 12.06 6.85
CA ALA A 282 -5.68 12.26 8.20
C ALA A 282 -4.44 11.42 8.47
N SER A 283 -3.56 11.92 9.33
CA SER A 283 -2.49 11.15 9.96
C SER A 283 -2.75 11.06 11.46
N PHE A 284 -2.33 9.96 12.06
CA PHE A 284 -2.38 9.72 13.50
C PHE A 284 -1.04 9.16 13.95
N ALA A 285 -0.64 9.46 15.17
CA ALA A 285 0.54 8.90 15.81
C ALA A 285 0.25 8.64 17.30
N ASP A 286 0.83 7.56 17.81
CA ASP A 286 0.80 7.09 19.19
C ASP A 286 2.16 6.45 19.55
N ALA A 287 2.25 5.74 20.66
CA ALA A 287 3.44 5.01 21.04
C ALA A 287 3.86 3.99 19.95
N PRO A 288 5.15 3.82 19.66
CA PRO A 288 5.62 2.97 18.56
C PRO A 288 5.06 1.54 18.58
N ASN A 289 4.91 0.95 19.75
CA ASN A 289 4.37 -0.39 19.93
C ASN A 289 2.86 -0.51 19.64
N LEU A 290 2.14 0.60 19.54
CA LEU A 290 0.70 0.65 19.27
C LEU A 290 0.37 0.80 17.77
N PHE A 291 1.34 0.60 16.89
CA PHE A 291 1.09 0.71 15.44
C PHE A 291 -0.09 -0.17 14.95
N PRO A 292 -0.38 -1.37 15.49
CA PRO A 292 -1.48 -2.18 14.99
C PRO A 292 -2.86 -1.52 15.17
N THR A 293 -3.02 -0.68 16.18
CA THR A 293 -4.30 0.02 16.47
C THR A 293 -4.34 1.46 15.95
N ALA A 294 -3.21 1.99 15.47
CA ALA A 294 -3.12 3.36 14.96
C ALA A 294 -4.13 3.71 13.83
N PRO A 295 -4.52 2.78 12.92
CA PRO A 295 -5.56 3.04 11.91
C PRO A 295 -6.88 3.52 12.52
N VAL A 296 -7.26 3.01 13.69
CA VAL A 296 -8.47 3.45 14.40
C VAL A 296 -8.42 4.95 14.67
N GLY A 297 -7.30 5.44 15.19
CA GLY A 297 -7.09 6.86 15.47
C GLY A 297 -7.10 7.72 14.19
N ALA A 298 -6.48 7.22 13.10
CA ALA A 298 -6.47 7.90 11.81
C ALA A 298 -7.88 8.01 11.22
N VAL A 299 -8.67 6.93 11.24
CA VAL A 299 -10.05 6.92 10.75
C VAL A 299 -10.92 7.85 11.58
N LYS A 300 -10.86 7.79 12.92
CA LYS A 300 -11.63 8.72 13.80
C LYS A 300 -11.32 10.19 13.50
N ARG A 301 -10.04 10.55 13.30
CA ARG A 301 -9.65 11.91 12.87
C ARG A 301 -10.19 12.26 11.49
N LEU A 302 -10.17 11.31 10.58
CA LEU A 302 -10.69 11.50 9.23
C LEU A 302 -12.19 11.77 9.24
N MET A 303 -12.98 11.01 10.02
CA MET A 303 -14.43 11.24 10.20
C MET A 303 -14.72 12.64 10.74
N GLN A 304 -13.94 13.10 11.72
CA GLN A 304 -14.07 14.47 12.24
C GLN A 304 -13.80 15.54 11.16
N ARG A 305 -12.84 15.31 10.27
CA ARG A 305 -12.48 16.26 9.18
C ARG A 305 -13.50 16.30 8.06
N THR A 306 -14.04 15.15 7.68
CA THR A 306 -15.01 15.03 6.59
C THR A 306 -16.44 15.34 7.05
N GLY A 307 -16.70 15.26 8.35
CA GLY A 307 -18.05 15.32 8.90
C GLY A 307 -18.86 14.05 8.66
N TRP A 308 -18.24 12.98 8.15
CA TRP A 308 -18.93 11.70 7.93
C TRP A 308 -19.03 10.89 9.21
N SER A 309 -20.13 10.19 9.37
CA SER A 309 -20.26 9.09 10.34
C SER A 309 -19.72 7.79 9.72
N LEU A 310 -19.31 6.84 10.55
CA LEU A 310 -18.88 5.51 10.10
C LEU A 310 -19.99 4.73 9.37
N GLY A 311 -21.27 5.04 9.70
CA GLY A 311 -22.43 4.45 9.06
C GLY A 311 -22.64 4.91 7.61
N GLU A 312 -22.13 6.10 7.25
CA GLU A 312 -22.22 6.65 5.88
C GLU A 312 -21.10 6.18 4.95
N VAL A 313 -20.11 5.46 5.45
CA VAL A 313 -19.03 4.90 4.64
C VAL A 313 -19.43 3.51 4.19
N ASP A 314 -19.47 3.26 2.90
CA ASP A 314 -19.90 1.97 2.34
C ASP A 314 -18.84 0.89 2.50
N LEU A 315 -17.59 1.19 2.14
CA LEU A 315 -16.48 0.24 2.20
C LEU A 315 -15.25 0.81 2.91
N PHE A 316 -14.55 -0.10 3.57
CA PHE A 316 -13.26 0.17 4.21
C PHE A 316 -12.17 -0.74 3.62
N GLU A 317 -11.00 -0.17 3.38
CA GLU A 317 -9.75 -0.89 3.12
C GLU A 317 -8.76 -0.56 4.25
N VAL A 318 -8.56 -1.48 5.18
CA VAL A 318 -7.54 -1.37 6.22
C VAL A 318 -6.43 -2.35 5.92
N ASN A 319 -5.21 -1.85 5.71
CA ASN A 319 -4.11 -2.70 5.31
C ASN A 319 -3.81 -3.77 6.37
N GLU A 320 -3.88 -5.03 5.99
CA GLU A 320 -3.66 -6.19 6.85
C GLU A 320 -2.16 -6.49 6.99
N ALA A 321 -1.38 -5.56 7.59
CA ALA A 321 0.00 -5.90 7.95
C ALA A 321 0.05 -7.19 8.78
N PHE A 322 -0.95 -7.35 9.66
CA PHE A 322 -1.31 -8.54 10.41
C PHE A 322 -2.83 -8.60 10.52
N ALA A 323 -3.40 -9.80 10.69
CA ALA A 323 -4.85 -9.97 10.90
C ALA A 323 -5.37 -9.11 12.07
N VAL A 324 -4.60 -9.02 13.15
CA VAL A 324 -4.96 -8.22 14.35
C VAL A 324 -5.21 -6.74 14.04
N VAL A 325 -4.61 -6.18 12.99
CA VAL A 325 -4.82 -4.79 12.58
C VAL A 325 -6.25 -4.59 12.08
N GLY A 326 -6.70 -5.45 11.16
CA GLY A 326 -8.08 -5.46 10.67
C GLY A 326 -9.08 -5.78 11.78
N MET A 327 -8.77 -6.76 12.63
CA MET A 327 -9.61 -7.17 13.77
C MET A 327 -9.77 -6.05 14.80
N ALA A 328 -8.69 -5.31 15.14
CA ALA A 328 -8.75 -4.15 16.02
C ALA A 328 -9.58 -3.01 15.41
N ALA A 329 -9.41 -2.74 14.11
CA ALA A 329 -10.23 -1.76 13.40
C ALA A 329 -11.72 -2.13 13.42
N MET A 330 -12.06 -3.41 13.18
CA MET A 330 -13.44 -3.90 13.26
C MET A 330 -14.04 -3.68 14.65
N ARG A 331 -13.30 -4.04 15.70
CA ARG A 331 -13.76 -3.90 17.09
C ARG A 331 -13.97 -2.44 17.51
N ASP A 332 -12.96 -1.59 17.27
CA ASP A 332 -12.91 -0.24 17.85
C ASP A 332 -13.70 0.81 17.03
N LEU A 333 -14.02 0.48 15.77
CA LEU A 333 -14.84 1.28 14.88
C LEU A 333 -16.23 0.67 14.64
N ASP A 334 -16.55 -0.46 15.28
CA ASP A 334 -17.81 -1.21 15.09
C ASP A 334 -18.09 -1.50 13.61
N LEU A 335 -17.09 -2.02 12.90
CA LEU A 335 -17.19 -2.35 11.47
C LEU A 335 -17.57 -3.80 11.25
N SER A 336 -18.58 -4.02 10.42
CA SER A 336 -18.84 -5.37 9.88
C SER A 336 -17.70 -5.80 8.96
N HIS A 337 -17.28 -7.07 9.09
CA HIS A 337 -16.30 -7.66 8.19
C HIS A 337 -16.78 -7.66 6.72
N GLU A 338 -18.08 -7.61 6.46
CA GLU A 338 -18.66 -7.53 5.11
C GLU A 338 -18.34 -6.20 4.39
N ARG A 339 -17.98 -5.16 5.14
CA ARG A 339 -17.60 -3.85 4.61
C ARG A 339 -16.09 -3.62 4.60
N LEU A 340 -15.32 -4.54 5.17
CA LEU A 340 -13.88 -4.43 5.31
C LEU A 340 -13.15 -5.38 4.35
N ASN A 341 -12.24 -4.85 3.52
CA ASN A 341 -11.36 -5.62 2.62
C ASN A 341 -12.15 -6.67 1.82
N VAL A 342 -13.16 -6.21 1.10
CA VAL A 342 -14.16 -7.08 0.43
C VAL A 342 -13.58 -7.98 -0.66
N HIS A 343 -12.40 -7.64 -1.18
CA HIS A 343 -11.63 -8.42 -2.14
C HIS A 343 -10.41 -9.11 -1.52
N GLY A 344 -10.37 -9.21 -0.17
CA GLY A 344 -9.19 -9.65 0.57
C GLY A 344 -8.17 -8.54 0.72
N GLY A 345 -7.23 -8.72 1.65
CA GLY A 345 -6.20 -7.72 1.98
C GLY A 345 -4.79 -8.30 1.94
N ALA A 346 -3.88 -7.66 2.65
CA ALA A 346 -2.46 -7.95 2.57
C ALA A 346 -2.06 -9.32 3.13
N CYS A 347 -2.85 -9.94 4.02
CA CYS A 347 -2.63 -11.32 4.45
C CYS A 347 -2.70 -12.29 3.26
N ALA A 348 -3.51 -11.96 2.23
CA ALA A 348 -3.65 -12.76 1.02
C ALA A 348 -2.78 -12.25 -0.14
N LEU A 349 -2.78 -10.92 -0.37
CA LEU A 349 -2.19 -10.28 -1.56
C LEU A 349 -0.72 -9.91 -1.35
N GLY A 350 -0.29 -9.69 -0.10
CA GLY A 350 1.04 -9.22 0.23
C GLY A 350 1.13 -7.72 0.54
N HIS A 351 2.31 -7.32 1.05
CA HIS A 351 2.53 -5.98 1.59
C HIS A 351 3.86 -5.37 1.11
N PRO A 352 3.98 -4.96 -0.17
CA PRO A 352 5.11 -4.15 -0.62
C PRO A 352 5.02 -2.79 0.07
N ILE A 353 5.83 -2.59 1.14
CA ILE A 353 5.61 -1.55 2.16
C ILE A 353 5.46 -0.14 1.58
N GLY A 354 6.29 0.27 0.64
CA GLY A 354 6.22 1.59 0.02
C GLY A 354 5.03 1.79 -0.93
N ALA A 355 4.47 0.70 -1.48
CA ALA A 355 3.36 0.72 -2.42
C ALA A 355 1.99 0.56 -1.78
N SER A 356 1.91 -0.14 -0.64
CA SER A 356 0.64 -0.63 -0.06
C SER A 356 -0.38 0.45 0.21
N GLY A 357 0.04 1.62 0.71
CA GLY A 357 -0.88 2.73 0.98
C GLY A 357 -1.60 3.26 -0.27
N ALA A 358 -0.96 3.21 -1.44
CA ALA A 358 -1.58 3.53 -2.72
C ALA A 358 -2.39 2.34 -3.26
N ARG A 359 -1.87 1.10 -3.11
CA ARG A 359 -2.53 -0.13 -3.56
C ARG A 359 -3.93 -0.26 -2.98
N ILE A 360 -4.10 -0.06 -1.66
CA ILE A 360 -5.41 -0.19 -1.01
C ILE A 360 -6.41 0.85 -1.51
N VAL A 361 -5.96 2.05 -1.89
CA VAL A 361 -6.85 3.07 -2.49
C VAL A 361 -7.28 2.63 -3.89
N VAL A 362 -6.38 2.06 -4.70
CA VAL A 362 -6.72 1.51 -6.03
C VAL A 362 -7.79 0.43 -5.91
N THR A 363 -7.60 -0.54 -5.01
CA THR A 363 -8.54 -1.63 -4.77
C THR A 363 -9.89 -1.11 -4.25
N LEU A 364 -9.88 -0.15 -3.31
CA LEU A 364 -11.10 0.49 -2.79
C LEU A 364 -11.93 1.15 -3.89
N LEU A 365 -11.28 1.94 -4.77
CA LEU A 365 -11.95 2.62 -5.89
C LEU A 365 -12.62 1.61 -6.83
N ASN A 366 -11.93 0.52 -7.15
CA ASN A 366 -12.48 -0.54 -8.00
C ASN A 366 -13.63 -1.28 -7.31
N ALA A 367 -13.53 -1.57 -6.03
CA ALA A 367 -14.60 -2.20 -5.25
C ALA A 367 -15.85 -1.31 -5.21
N LEU A 368 -15.70 -0.02 -4.90
CA LEU A 368 -16.81 0.94 -4.94
C LEU A 368 -17.50 0.98 -6.30
N GLN A 369 -16.73 0.96 -7.39
CA GLN A 369 -17.29 0.94 -8.73
C GLN A 369 -18.04 -0.36 -9.03
N GLN A 370 -17.46 -1.51 -8.68
CA GLN A 370 -18.04 -2.82 -8.98
C GLN A 370 -19.32 -3.12 -8.21
N TYR A 371 -19.44 -2.59 -6.99
CA TYR A 371 -20.64 -2.75 -6.16
C TYR A 371 -21.61 -1.58 -6.25
N ASP A 372 -21.35 -0.59 -7.13
CA ASP A 372 -22.11 0.65 -7.29
C ASP A 372 -22.33 1.41 -5.97
N LEU A 373 -21.28 1.45 -5.16
CA LEU A 373 -21.24 2.15 -3.87
C LEU A 373 -20.53 3.51 -4.02
N GLU A 374 -20.70 4.41 -3.05
CA GLU A 374 -20.26 5.80 -3.17
C GLU A 374 -19.04 6.12 -2.31
N ARG A 375 -19.09 5.85 -0.99
CA ARG A 375 -18.13 6.35 -0.01
C ARG A 375 -17.20 5.26 0.47
N GLY A 376 -15.92 5.55 0.41
CA GLY A 376 -14.89 4.63 0.87
C GLY A 376 -13.83 5.28 1.74
N VAL A 377 -13.29 4.51 2.67
CA VAL A 377 -12.17 4.90 3.53
C VAL A 377 -11.06 3.87 3.43
N ALA A 378 -9.85 4.32 3.11
CA ALA A 378 -8.65 3.49 3.20
C ALA A 378 -7.77 3.94 4.36
N ALA A 379 -7.19 2.99 5.12
CA ALA A 379 -6.26 3.28 6.21
C ALA A 379 -5.10 2.27 6.23
N VAL A 380 -3.90 2.73 6.59
CA VAL A 380 -2.72 1.89 6.70
C VAL A 380 -1.98 2.17 8.01
N CYS A 381 -1.66 1.12 8.75
CA CYS A 381 -0.78 1.19 9.91
C CYS A 381 0.67 1.37 9.46
N ILE A 382 1.47 1.99 10.31
CA ILE A 382 2.83 2.41 9.99
C ILE A 382 3.73 2.07 11.18
N GLY A 383 4.82 1.38 10.93
CA GLY A 383 5.86 1.13 11.94
C GLY A 383 6.31 2.45 12.59
N GLY A 384 6.52 2.44 13.90
CA GLY A 384 6.76 3.65 14.71
C GLY A 384 5.49 4.23 15.34
N GLY A 385 4.36 3.49 15.35
CA GLY A 385 3.12 3.88 16.05
C GLY A 385 2.22 4.82 15.28
N GLU A 386 2.34 4.89 13.96
CA GLU A 386 1.57 5.82 13.16
C GLU A 386 0.53 5.13 12.26
N ALA A 387 -0.35 5.95 11.67
CA ALA A 387 -1.25 5.56 10.58
C ALA A 387 -1.62 6.76 9.69
N THR A 388 -2.01 6.46 8.45
CA THR A 388 -2.68 7.41 7.56
C THR A 388 -4.02 6.85 7.13
N ALA A 389 -4.98 7.75 6.86
CA ALA A 389 -6.29 7.41 6.32
C ALA A 389 -6.73 8.45 5.28
N ILE A 390 -7.50 8.00 4.27
CA ILE A 390 -8.05 8.84 3.21
C ILE A 390 -9.52 8.47 2.96
N ALA A 391 -10.36 9.48 2.71
CA ALA A 391 -11.77 9.33 2.35
C ALA A 391 -11.94 9.69 0.86
N VAL A 392 -12.62 8.82 0.13
CA VAL A 392 -12.96 9.02 -1.28
C VAL A 392 -14.47 8.88 -1.48
N GLU A 393 -15.00 9.63 -2.43
CA GLU A 393 -16.42 9.58 -2.81
C GLU A 393 -16.55 9.57 -4.33
N ARG A 394 -17.18 8.53 -4.87
CA ARG A 394 -17.47 8.45 -6.31
C ARG A 394 -18.39 9.59 -6.72
N LEU A 395 -18.09 10.22 -7.84
CA LEU A 395 -18.94 11.21 -8.47
C LEU A 395 -19.85 10.49 -9.48
N ARG A 396 -21.16 10.70 -9.33
CA ARG A 396 -22.18 10.18 -10.25
C ARG A 396 -22.46 11.17 -11.38
#